data_438e4a8a92af131a1ca013f58d5b1cd5
#
_entry.id   438e4a8a92af131a1ca013f58d5b1cd5
#
_cell.length_a   1.000
_cell.length_b   1.000
_cell.length_c   1.000
_cell.angle_alpha   90.00
_cell.angle_beta   90.00
_cell.angle_gamma   90.00
#
_symmetry.space_group_name_H-M   'P 1'
#
loop_
_entity.id
_entity.type
_entity.pdbx_description
1 polymer ?
#
loop_
_entity_poly.entity_id
_entity_poly.type
_entity_poly.pdbx_seq_one_letter_code
_entity_poly.pdbx_strand_id
1 'polypeptide(L)'
;MDKNQLDLTGFWAEGYLSEDRVNDNVKSALNLFIIWERSRDKSTHILDDLKTKFVIRQIYEIKWSNENFITNLKRFYERRLPEVQQKANLCGRGPFLAVLVSDPNPVLKKMITPTEEDVVNLNMIECKMKYRKWVGEEFSIHNSMSDQETNHDLTLLFGKNTADLENDLTEKWDGSIKKLESDLVGSNGWNNLKQLFNVFNGTVNYLILRNFEGMPDKFEYNDIDLLT
;
A
#
# COMPACT_ATOMS: atom_id res chain seq x y z
N MET A 1 5.66 -22.26 -23.57
CA MET A 1 6.02 -21.37 -22.45
C MET A 1 5.00 -21.59 -21.37
N ASP A 2 5.48 -22.13 -20.28
CA ASP A 2 4.64 -22.50 -19.15
C ASP A 2 4.01 -21.24 -18.55
N LYS A 3 2.68 -21.18 -18.48
CA LYS A 3 1.93 -20.01 -18.01
C LYS A 3 2.15 -19.70 -16.51
N ASN A 4 2.96 -20.50 -15.83
CA ASN A 4 3.23 -20.41 -14.40
C ASN A 4 4.53 -19.65 -14.05
N GLN A 5 5.32 -19.26 -15.03
CA GLN A 5 6.53 -18.47 -14.80
C GLN A 5 6.24 -16.99 -15.12
N LEU A 6 5.62 -16.30 -14.17
CA LEU A 6 5.69 -14.84 -14.12
C LEU A 6 7.16 -14.47 -13.90
N ASP A 7 7.72 -13.71 -14.84
CA ASP A 7 9.04 -13.12 -14.67
C ASP A 7 8.94 -12.05 -13.57
N LEU A 8 9.24 -12.46 -12.34
CA LEU A 8 9.26 -11.61 -11.16
C LEU A 8 10.63 -10.95 -10.95
N THR A 9 11.56 -11.08 -11.93
CA THR A 9 12.85 -10.40 -11.91
C THR A 9 12.62 -8.89 -11.88
N GLY A 10 12.97 -8.27 -10.79
CA GLY A 10 12.70 -6.84 -10.50
C GLY A 10 11.73 -6.62 -9.33
N PHE A 11 11.00 -7.66 -8.89
CA PHE A 11 10.07 -7.58 -7.74
C PHE A 11 10.66 -8.14 -6.45
N TRP A 12 11.28 -9.33 -6.56
CA TRP A 12 11.83 -10.09 -5.44
C TRP A 12 13.05 -10.83 -5.98
N ALA A 13 14.22 -10.49 -5.56
CA ALA A 13 15.45 -11.06 -6.10
C ALA A 13 15.53 -12.60 -5.98
N GLU A 14 14.66 -13.26 -5.18
CA GLU A 14 14.72 -14.68 -4.90
C GLU A 14 13.39 -15.33 -4.45
N GLY A 15 12.22 -14.78 -4.81
CA GLY A 15 10.92 -15.34 -4.44
C GLY A 15 10.30 -16.24 -5.53
N TYR A 16 9.44 -17.18 -5.13
CA TYR A 16 8.65 -17.99 -6.06
C TYR A 16 7.20 -18.12 -5.58
N LEU A 17 6.29 -18.34 -6.55
CA LEU A 17 4.89 -18.63 -6.25
C LEU A 17 4.69 -20.13 -6.05
N SER A 18 3.97 -20.51 -5.00
CA SER A 18 3.59 -21.91 -4.80
C SER A 18 2.64 -22.39 -5.89
N GLU A 19 2.61 -23.71 -6.15
CA GLU A 19 1.63 -24.28 -7.08
C GLU A 19 0.22 -24.34 -6.48
N ASP A 20 0.10 -24.36 -5.15
CA ASP A 20 -1.16 -24.47 -4.45
C ASP A 20 -1.96 -23.15 -4.50
N ARG A 21 -3.26 -23.28 -4.82
CA ARG A 21 -4.21 -22.18 -4.63
C ARG A 21 -4.57 -22.07 -3.16
N VAL A 22 -4.63 -20.86 -2.66
CA VAL A 22 -5.24 -20.58 -1.35
C VAL A 22 -6.76 -20.60 -1.52
N ASN A 23 -7.46 -21.20 -0.59
CA ASN A 23 -8.90 -21.54 -0.67
C ASN A 23 -9.79 -20.33 -0.98
N ASP A 24 -10.74 -20.47 -1.92
CA ASP A 24 -11.54 -19.43 -2.58
C ASP A 24 -12.61 -18.74 -1.71
N ASN A 25 -12.65 -18.95 -0.40
CA ASN A 25 -13.62 -18.30 0.50
C ASN A 25 -13.16 -16.93 1.03
N VAL A 26 -12.20 -16.28 0.36
CA VAL A 26 -11.70 -14.98 0.77
C VAL A 26 -12.61 -13.89 0.20
N LYS A 27 -13.23 -13.13 1.09
CA LYS A 27 -14.00 -11.93 0.77
C LYS A 27 -13.10 -10.98 -0.02
N SER A 28 -13.62 -10.36 -1.10
CA SER A 28 -12.93 -9.32 -1.85
C SER A 28 -12.36 -8.27 -0.90
N ALA A 29 -11.07 -8.34 -0.64
CA ALA A 29 -10.39 -7.35 0.19
C ALA A 29 -10.14 -6.06 -0.60
N LEU A 30 -10.03 -4.96 0.13
CA LEU A 30 -9.63 -3.69 -0.45
C LEU A 30 -8.15 -3.79 -0.86
N ASN A 31 -7.81 -3.28 -2.04
CA ASN A 31 -6.44 -3.17 -2.54
C ASN A 31 -6.16 -1.73 -3.00
N LEU A 32 -4.88 -1.38 -3.10
CA LEU A 32 -4.42 -0.05 -3.47
C LEU A 32 -3.58 -0.08 -4.74
N PHE A 33 -3.83 0.88 -5.65
CA PHE A 33 -2.89 1.27 -6.70
C PHE A 33 -2.43 2.71 -6.48
N ILE A 34 -1.13 2.96 -6.66
CA ILE A 34 -0.56 4.30 -6.72
C ILE A 34 -0.07 4.56 -8.14
N ILE A 35 -0.59 5.61 -8.76
CA ILE A 35 -0.11 6.14 -10.03
C ILE A 35 0.65 7.42 -9.71
N TRP A 36 1.98 7.32 -9.65
CA TRP A 36 2.84 8.45 -9.30
C TRP A 36 2.76 9.57 -10.33
N GLU A 37 3.20 10.76 -9.95
CA GLU A 37 3.11 11.97 -10.78
C GLU A 37 3.61 11.75 -12.20
N ARG A 38 4.77 11.14 -12.39
CA ARG A 38 5.35 10.91 -13.73
C ARG A 38 4.56 9.95 -14.62
N SER A 39 3.63 9.23 -14.06
CA SER A 39 2.73 8.31 -14.81
C SER A 39 1.32 8.86 -14.99
N ARG A 40 1.07 10.10 -14.56
CA ARG A 40 -0.27 10.70 -14.61
C ARG A 40 -0.82 10.87 -16.01
N ASP A 41 0.04 11.03 -17.03
CA ASP A 41 -0.34 11.08 -18.44
C ASP A 41 -1.03 9.79 -18.92
N LYS A 42 -0.75 8.65 -18.29
CA LYS A 42 -1.38 7.36 -18.57
C LYS A 42 -2.56 7.03 -17.63
N SER A 43 -2.88 7.91 -16.68
CA SER A 43 -3.88 7.60 -15.64
C SER A 43 -5.25 7.23 -16.21
N THR A 44 -5.75 7.93 -17.22
CA THR A 44 -7.03 7.61 -17.86
C THR A 44 -7.04 6.20 -18.42
N HIS A 45 -5.99 5.83 -19.16
CA HIS A 45 -5.89 4.50 -19.75
C HIS A 45 -5.79 3.40 -18.69
N ILE A 46 -5.03 3.64 -17.61
CA ILE A 46 -4.92 2.73 -16.47
C ILE A 46 -6.25 2.58 -15.75
N LEU A 47 -6.95 3.69 -15.47
CA LEU A 47 -8.24 3.67 -14.79
C LEU A 47 -9.32 2.96 -15.62
N ASP A 48 -9.32 3.12 -16.94
CA ASP A 48 -10.27 2.43 -17.81
C ASP A 48 -10.02 0.92 -17.83
N ASP A 49 -8.76 0.46 -17.83
CA ASP A 49 -8.45 -0.96 -17.69
C ASP A 49 -8.78 -1.49 -16.29
N LEU A 50 -8.51 -0.75 -15.21
CA LEU A 50 -8.87 -1.13 -13.85
C LEU A 50 -10.38 -1.37 -13.71
N LYS A 51 -11.22 -0.51 -14.28
CA LYS A 51 -12.69 -0.65 -14.27
C LYS A 51 -13.18 -1.95 -14.94
N THR A 52 -12.40 -2.54 -15.83
CA THR A 52 -12.78 -3.81 -16.49
C THR A 52 -12.53 -5.04 -15.62
N LYS A 53 -11.69 -4.92 -14.59
CA LYS A 53 -11.23 -6.03 -13.77
C LYS A 53 -11.62 -5.92 -12.30
N PHE A 54 -11.69 -4.70 -11.81
CA PHE A 54 -11.89 -4.36 -10.40
C PHE A 54 -13.10 -3.43 -10.22
N VAL A 55 -13.65 -3.47 -9.03
CA VAL A 55 -14.61 -2.45 -8.58
C VAL A 55 -13.81 -1.30 -7.97
N ILE A 56 -13.82 -0.13 -8.62
CA ILE A 56 -13.23 1.08 -8.02
C ILE A 56 -14.11 1.51 -6.85
N ARG A 57 -13.51 1.67 -5.67
CA ARG A 57 -14.17 2.06 -4.43
C ARG A 57 -14.02 3.55 -4.16
N GLN A 58 -12.84 4.10 -4.39
CA GLN A 58 -12.56 5.54 -4.29
C GLN A 58 -11.25 5.88 -4.99
N ILE A 59 -11.14 7.10 -5.49
CA ILE A 59 -9.89 7.66 -6.00
C ILE A 59 -9.55 8.92 -5.19
N TYR A 60 -8.30 8.99 -4.73
CA TYR A 60 -7.73 10.16 -4.11
C TYR A 60 -6.61 10.72 -4.98
N GLU A 61 -6.57 12.04 -5.14
CA GLU A 61 -5.40 12.76 -5.62
C GLU A 61 -4.67 13.30 -4.40
N ILE A 62 -3.50 12.75 -4.13
CA ILE A 62 -2.72 13.05 -2.93
C ILE A 62 -1.51 13.88 -3.32
N LYS A 63 -1.23 14.92 -2.55
CA LYS A 63 -0.01 15.72 -2.66
C LYS A 63 0.70 15.77 -1.34
N TRP A 64 1.89 15.17 -1.28
CA TRP A 64 2.80 15.29 -0.15
C TRP A 64 3.55 16.62 -0.20
N SER A 65 3.94 17.13 0.97
CA SER A 65 4.81 18.29 1.06
C SER A 65 6.20 17.98 0.49
N ASN A 66 6.86 18.99 -0.07
CA ASN A 66 8.22 18.83 -0.58
C ASN A 66 9.22 18.51 0.54
N GLU A 67 8.97 19.01 1.74
CA GLU A 67 9.81 18.84 2.93
C GLU A 67 9.81 17.37 3.37
N ASN A 68 8.66 16.74 3.43
CA ASN A 68 8.51 15.37 3.90
C ASN A 68 8.53 14.31 2.79
N PHE A 69 8.62 14.70 1.51
CA PHE A 69 8.48 13.75 0.40
C PHE A 69 9.44 12.56 0.49
N ILE A 70 10.72 12.81 0.78
CA ILE A 70 11.72 11.74 0.92
C ILE A 70 11.47 10.88 2.15
N THR A 71 11.10 11.48 3.27
CA THR A 71 10.76 10.76 4.51
C THR A 71 9.50 9.91 4.31
N ASN A 72 8.48 10.46 3.63
CA ASN A 72 7.27 9.72 3.29
C ASN A 72 7.57 8.52 2.39
N LEU A 73 8.41 8.68 1.35
CA LEU A 73 8.82 7.55 0.51
C LEU A 73 9.55 6.46 1.32
N LYS A 74 10.46 6.85 2.23
CA LYS A 74 11.18 5.89 3.08
C LYS A 74 10.22 5.11 3.97
N ARG A 75 9.25 5.79 4.59
CA ARG A 75 8.24 5.15 5.45
C ARG A 75 7.28 4.27 4.66
N PHE A 76 6.86 4.72 3.48
CA PHE A 76 5.90 4.00 2.64
C PHE A 76 6.47 2.71 2.05
N TYR A 77 7.76 2.71 1.68
CA TYR A 77 8.43 1.55 1.08
C TYR A 77 9.35 0.80 2.05
N GLU A 78 9.58 1.34 3.26
CA GLU A 78 10.45 0.77 4.29
C GLU A 78 11.84 0.36 3.77
N ARG A 79 12.32 -0.83 4.18
CA ARG A 79 13.62 -1.38 3.76
C ARG A 79 13.70 -1.77 2.28
N ARG A 80 12.58 -1.74 1.58
CA ARG A 80 12.48 -2.09 0.14
C ARG A 80 13.02 -1.00 -0.80
N LEU A 81 13.59 0.08 -0.25
CA LEU A 81 14.15 1.20 -1.03
C LEU A 81 15.65 1.38 -0.78
N PRO A 82 16.53 0.70 -1.54
CA PRO A 82 17.96 0.94 -1.43
C PRO A 82 18.35 2.35 -1.91
N GLU A 83 17.66 2.93 -2.86
CA GLU A 83 17.97 4.19 -3.55
C GLU A 83 16.78 5.16 -3.53
N VAL A 84 16.43 5.69 -2.36
CA VAL A 84 15.24 6.56 -2.20
C VAL A 84 15.24 7.79 -3.11
N GLN A 85 16.42 8.38 -3.37
CA GLN A 85 16.51 9.56 -4.23
C GLN A 85 16.20 9.23 -5.69
N GLN A 86 16.67 8.08 -6.17
CA GLN A 86 16.33 7.58 -7.49
C GLN A 86 14.83 7.31 -7.60
N LYS A 87 14.24 6.66 -6.61
CA LYS A 87 12.80 6.44 -6.55
C LYS A 87 12.02 7.76 -6.58
N ALA A 88 12.44 8.75 -5.81
CA ALA A 88 11.80 10.07 -5.80
C ALA A 88 11.84 10.75 -7.19
N ASN A 89 12.96 10.61 -7.90
CA ASN A 89 13.08 11.14 -9.25
C ASN A 89 12.17 10.42 -10.25
N LEU A 90 11.99 9.10 -10.11
CA LEU A 90 11.13 8.29 -10.98
C LEU A 90 9.64 8.46 -10.66
N CYS A 91 9.27 8.67 -9.41
CA CYS A 91 7.88 8.95 -9.02
C CYS A 91 7.44 10.37 -9.41
N GLY A 92 8.37 11.34 -9.36
CA GLY A 92 8.05 12.77 -9.36
C GLY A 92 7.59 13.23 -7.97
N ARG A 93 7.46 14.56 -7.77
CA ARG A 93 7.10 15.18 -6.49
C ARG A 93 5.76 15.90 -6.52
N GLY A 94 5.06 15.84 -7.64
CA GLY A 94 3.72 16.40 -7.80
C GLY A 94 2.62 15.47 -7.28
N PRO A 95 1.36 15.85 -7.49
CA PRO A 95 0.22 15.04 -7.06
C PRO A 95 0.18 13.68 -7.76
N PHE A 96 -0.13 12.64 -6.98
CA PHE A 96 -0.30 11.28 -7.46
C PHE A 96 -1.71 10.74 -7.17
N LEU A 97 -2.13 9.67 -7.86
CA LEU A 97 -3.40 9.02 -7.57
C LEU A 97 -3.20 7.82 -6.67
N ALA A 98 -4.04 7.75 -5.63
CA ALA A 98 -4.29 6.54 -4.85
C ALA A 98 -5.68 6.02 -5.24
N VAL A 99 -5.72 4.84 -5.87
CA VAL A 99 -6.92 4.21 -6.39
C VAL A 99 -7.25 3.00 -5.53
N LEU A 100 -8.33 3.09 -4.76
CA LEU A 100 -8.84 1.99 -3.95
C LEU A 100 -9.75 1.11 -4.80
N VAL A 101 -9.46 -0.18 -4.82
CA VAL A 101 -10.20 -1.17 -5.61
C VAL A 101 -10.55 -2.38 -4.77
N SER A 102 -11.62 -3.08 -5.14
CA SER A 102 -11.92 -4.43 -4.68
C SER A 102 -11.87 -5.38 -5.86
N ASP A 103 -11.20 -6.52 -5.70
CA ASP A 103 -11.16 -7.57 -6.70
C ASP A 103 -12.33 -8.54 -6.49
N PRO A 104 -13.32 -8.60 -7.40
CA PRO A 104 -14.46 -9.50 -7.24
C PRO A 104 -14.10 -10.98 -7.44
N ASN A 105 -12.97 -11.27 -8.08
CA ASN A 105 -12.55 -12.62 -8.41
C ASN A 105 -11.03 -12.78 -8.14
N PRO A 106 -10.56 -12.66 -6.90
CA PRO A 106 -9.14 -12.68 -6.59
C PRO A 106 -8.53 -14.06 -6.88
N VAL A 107 -7.34 -14.07 -7.46
CA VAL A 107 -6.55 -15.28 -7.64
C VAL A 107 -5.43 -15.27 -6.63
N LEU A 108 -5.66 -15.92 -5.49
CA LEU A 108 -4.73 -15.93 -4.38
C LEU A 108 -3.70 -17.05 -4.51
N LYS A 109 -2.45 -16.72 -4.28
CA LYS A 109 -1.34 -17.67 -4.20
C LYS A 109 -0.39 -17.33 -3.05
N LYS A 110 0.23 -18.34 -2.50
CA LYS A 110 1.36 -18.15 -1.59
C LYS A 110 2.59 -17.71 -2.37
N MET A 111 3.20 -16.64 -1.94
CA MET A 111 4.50 -16.18 -2.39
C MET A 111 5.50 -16.45 -1.27
N ILE A 112 6.56 -17.16 -1.61
CA ILE A 112 7.59 -17.57 -0.66
C ILE A 112 8.88 -16.86 -1.06
N THR A 113 9.44 -16.09 -0.12
CA THR A 113 10.76 -15.49 -0.22
C THR A 113 11.69 -16.09 0.83
N PRO A 114 13.01 -15.84 0.80
CA PRO A 114 13.92 -16.34 1.83
C PRO A 114 13.60 -15.88 3.26
N THR A 115 12.86 -14.76 3.39
CA THR A 115 12.60 -14.13 4.69
C THR A 115 11.14 -14.18 5.12
N GLU A 116 10.21 -14.40 4.20
CA GLU A 116 8.77 -14.36 4.51
C GLU A 116 7.93 -15.21 3.56
N GLU A 117 6.77 -15.64 4.03
CA GLU A 117 5.71 -16.26 3.24
C GLU A 117 4.48 -15.33 3.34
N ASP A 118 3.89 -14.97 2.21
CA ASP A 118 2.69 -14.11 2.15
C ASP A 118 1.67 -14.65 1.14
N VAL A 119 0.42 -14.29 1.29
CA VAL A 119 -0.65 -14.60 0.34
C VAL A 119 -0.89 -13.38 -0.54
N VAL A 120 -0.60 -13.53 -1.83
CA VAL A 120 -0.69 -12.44 -2.80
C VAL A 120 -1.81 -12.66 -3.82
N ASN A 121 -2.39 -11.56 -4.29
CA ASN A 121 -3.36 -11.57 -5.38
C ASN A 121 -2.65 -11.41 -6.73
N LEU A 122 -2.69 -12.46 -7.55
CA LEU A 122 -2.04 -12.48 -8.87
C LEU A 122 -2.61 -11.43 -9.81
N ASN A 123 -3.92 -11.13 -9.75
CA ASN A 123 -4.53 -10.11 -10.58
C ASN A 123 -3.90 -8.73 -10.34
N MET A 124 -3.54 -8.44 -9.07
CA MET A 124 -2.84 -7.21 -8.70
C MET A 124 -1.43 -7.19 -9.29
N ILE A 125 -0.68 -8.28 -9.19
CA ILE A 125 0.68 -8.40 -9.74
C ILE A 125 0.67 -8.22 -11.25
N GLU A 126 -0.21 -8.93 -11.98
CA GLU A 126 -0.34 -8.83 -13.44
C GLU A 126 -0.65 -7.40 -13.90
N CYS A 127 -1.59 -6.72 -13.22
CA CYS A 127 -1.94 -5.35 -13.53
C CYS A 127 -0.76 -4.39 -13.29
N LYS A 128 -0.04 -4.53 -12.18
CA LYS A 128 1.16 -3.74 -11.90
C LYS A 128 2.21 -3.87 -12.99
N MET A 129 2.53 -5.12 -13.39
CA MET A 129 3.49 -5.37 -14.46
C MET A 129 3.01 -4.80 -15.80
N LYS A 130 1.73 -4.95 -16.13
CA LYS A 130 1.11 -4.42 -17.34
C LYS A 130 1.23 -2.89 -17.39
N TYR A 131 0.88 -2.20 -16.31
CA TYR A 131 0.88 -0.74 -16.27
C TYR A 131 2.28 -0.16 -16.27
N ARG A 132 3.26 -0.81 -15.63
CA ARG A 132 4.67 -0.45 -15.73
C ARG A 132 5.18 -0.51 -17.17
N LYS A 133 4.78 -1.53 -17.94
CA LYS A 133 5.09 -1.60 -19.39
C LYS A 133 4.46 -0.46 -20.17
N TRP A 134 3.23 -0.03 -19.85
CA TRP A 134 2.59 1.08 -20.53
C TRP A 134 3.23 2.43 -20.26
N VAL A 135 3.76 2.60 -19.06
CA VAL A 135 4.46 3.81 -18.65
C VAL A 135 5.92 3.82 -19.11
N GLY A 136 6.52 2.64 -19.28
CA GLY A 136 7.94 2.50 -19.62
C GLY A 136 8.89 2.69 -18.43
N GLU A 137 8.36 2.69 -17.20
CA GLU A 137 9.09 2.94 -15.95
C GLU A 137 8.67 1.97 -14.85
N GLU A 138 9.63 1.18 -14.34
CA GLU A 138 9.35 0.13 -13.35
C GLU A 138 8.82 0.65 -12.01
N PHE A 139 9.26 1.83 -11.60
CA PHE A 139 9.01 2.34 -10.25
C PHE A 139 7.89 3.37 -10.15
N SER A 140 7.26 3.73 -11.25
CA SER A 140 6.26 4.80 -11.29
C SER A 140 4.82 4.33 -11.05
N ILE A 141 4.62 3.01 -10.94
CA ILE A 141 3.37 2.38 -10.50
C ILE A 141 3.66 1.50 -9.29
N HIS A 142 2.91 1.70 -8.21
CA HIS A 142 2.88 0.80 -7.05
C HIS A 142 1.48 0.21 -6.91
N ASN A 143 1.38 -0.96 -6.33
CA ASN A 143 0.15 -1.51 -5.78
C ASN A 143 0.46 -2.41 -4.58
N SER A 144 -0.48 -2.52 -3.68
CA SER A 144 -0.47 -3.55 -2.64
C SER A 144 -0.91 -4.89 -3.25
N MET A 145 -0.18 -5.96 -2.94
CA MET A 145 -0.41 -7.29 -3.51
C MET A 145 -1.00 -8.26 -2.49
N SER A 146 -0.87 -7.96 -1.20
CA SER A 146 -1.38 -8.76 -0.08
C SER A 146 -2.21 -7.90 0.86
N ASP A 147 -2.97 -8.55 1.74
CA ASP A 147 -3.75 -7.86 2.77
C ASP A 147 -2.85 -7.11 3.75
N GLN A 148 -1.68 -7.69 4.08
CA GLN A 148 -0.71 -7.05 4.97
C GLN A 148 -0.15 -5.76 4.34
N GLU A 149 0.28 -5.81 3.07
CA GLU A 149 0.78 -4.64 2.35
C GLU A 149 -0.31 -3.58 2.19
N THR A 150 -1.56 -4.00 1.90
CA THR A 150 -2.69 -3.08 1.80
C THR A 150 -2.95 -2.38 3.12
N ASN A 151 -3.01 -3.13 4.22
CA ASN A 151 -3.24 -2.57 5.54
C ASN A 151 -2.15 -1.58 5.94
N HIS A 152 -0.88 -1.91 5.69
CA HIS A 152 0.27 -1.04 5.89
C HIS A 152 0.12 0.29 5.12
N ASP A 153 -0.08 0.21 3.81
CA ASP A 153 -0.14 1.36 2.93
C ASP A 153 -1.32 2.29 3.27
N LEU A 154 -2.51 1.72 3.50
CA LEU A 154 -3.70 2.48 3.86
C LEU A 154 -3.59 3.13 5.24
N THR A 155 -2.98 2.43 6.20
CA THR A 155 -2.73 2.99 7.54
C THR A 155 -1.80 4.19 7.47
N LEU A 156 -0.74 4.13 6.67
CA LEU A 156 0.16 5.28 6.48
C LEU A 156 -0.50 6.44 5.75
N LEU A 157 -1.28 6.17 4.70
CA LEU A 157 -1.91 7.22 3.89
C LEU A 157 -3.09 7.89 4.59
N PHE A 158 -3.93 7.11 5.29
CA PHE A 158 -5.23 7.58 5.78
C PHE A 158 -5.40 7.48 7.30
N GLY A 159 -4.46 6.87 8.02
CA GLY A 159 -4.58 6.61 9.46
C GLY A 159 -5.66 5.58 9.81
N LYS A 160 -6.06 4.75 8.85
CA LYS A 160 -7.12 3.75 8.99
C LYS A 160 -6.65 2.42 8.44
N ASN A 161 -6.91 1.34 9.17
CA ASN A 161 -6.72 0.00 8.65
C ASN A 161 -7.74 -0.33 7.54
N THR A 162 -7.54 -1.43 6.84
CA THR A 162 -8.38 -1.85 5.72
C THR A 162 -9.86 -1.96 6.11
N ALA A 163 -10.16 -2.58 7.26
CA ALA A 163 -11.54 -2.79 7.71
C ALA A 163 -12.24 -1.47 8.06
N ASP A 164 -11.56 -0.56 8.77
CA ASP A 164 -12.10 0.75 9.12
C ASP A 164 -12.36 1.60 7.86
N LEU A 165 -11.46 1.52 6.89
CA LEU A 165 -11.61 2.27 5.65
C LEU A 165 -12.75 1.70 4.78
N GLU A 166 -12.91 0.37 4.71
CA GLU A 166 -14.02 -0.27 4.01
C GLU A 166 -15.38 0.18 4.55
N ASN A 167 -15.51 0.36 5.86
CA ASN A 167 -16.74 0.83 6.49
C ASN A 167 -17.10 2.29 6.12
N ASP A 168 -16.10 3.11 5.77
CA ASP A 168 -16.31 4.49 5.37
C ASP A 168 -16.63 4.63 3.86
N LEU A 169 -16.33 3.61 3.07
CA LEU A 169 -16.51 3.66 1.62
C LEU A 169 -17.92 3.22 1.24
N THR A 170 -18.50 3.93 0.29
CA THR A 170 -19.72 3.49 -0.37
C THR A 170 -19.45 2.27 -1.24
N GLU A 171 -20.45 1.42 -1.46
CA GLU A 171 -20.30 0.23 -2.31
C GLU A 171 -19.85 0.57 -3.73
N LYS A 172 -20.26 1.73 -4.24
CA LYS A 172 -19.95 2.16 -5.60
C LYS A 172 -19.34 3.55 -5.59
N TRP A 173 -18.21 3.68 -6.30
CA TRP A 173 -17.59 4.98 -6.56
C TRP A 173 -18.48 5.87 -7.41
N ASP A 174 -18.64 7.14 -7.00
CA ASP A 174 -19.50 8.13 -7.65
C ASP A 174 -18.84 8.84 -8.86
N GLY A 175 -17.60 8.47 -9.20
CA GLY A 175 -16.81 9.07 -10.27
C GLY A 175 -15.96 10.26 -9.82
N SER A 176 -16.08 10.71 -8.57
CA SER A 176 -15.31 11.85 -8.05
C SER A 176 -13.89 11.46 -7.62
N ILE A 177 -12.97 12.41 -7.74
CA ILE A 177 -11.60 12.29 -7.21
C ILE A 177 -11.50 13.23 -6.00
N LYS A 178 -11.26 12.65 -4.82
CA LYS A 178 -11.07 13.42 -3.59
C LYS A 178 -9.63 13.94 -3.53
N LYS A 179 -9.45 15.23 -3.28
CA LYS A 179 -8.12 15.84 -3.14
C LYS A 179 -7.68 15.85 -1.69
N LEU A 180 -6.43 15.42 -1.45
CA LEU A 180 -5.78 15.44 -0.14
C LEU A 180 -4.41 16.08 -0.26
N GLU A 181 -4.21 17.19 0.46
CA GLU A 181 -2.88 17.80 0.64
C GLU A 181 -2.39 17.45 2.05
N SER A 182 -1.84 16.25 2.19
CA SER A 182 -1.37 15.73 3.48
C SER A 182 -0.23 14.75 3.27
N ASP A 183 0.75 14.82 4.16
CA ASP A 183 1.81 13.82 4.29
C ASP A 183 1.28 12.51 4.93
N LEU A 184 2.11 11.49 4.99
CA LEU A 184 1.79 10.27 5.73
C LEU A 184 1.50 10.58 7.19
N VAL A 185 0.58 9.83 7.77
CA VAL A 185 0.22 10.00 9.18
C VAL A 185 1.46 9.88 10.06
N GLY A 186 1.64 10.86 10.95
CA GLY A 186 2.80 10.95 11.85
C GLY A 186 4.05 11.58 11.23
N SER A 187 4.05 12.04 9.97
CA SER A 187 5.21 12.74 9.36
C SER A 187 5.49 14.10 10.00
N ASN A 188 4.46 14.73 10.54
CA ASN A 188 4.56 16.01 11.24
C ASN A 188 4.38 15.85 12.77
N GLY A 189 4.65 14.66 13.31
CA GLY A 189 4.41 14.30 14.71
C GLY A 189 3.09 13.60 14.94
N TRP A 190 2.84 13.18 16.17
CA TRP A 190 1.67 12.41 16.58
C TRP A 190 0.72 13.30 17.40
N ASN A 191 -0.57 13.27 17.08
CA ASN A 191 -1.57 14.01 17.82
C ASN A 191 -1.76 13.47 19.25
N ASN A 192 -1.61 12.15 19.40
CA ASN A 192 -1.72 11.44 20.66
C ASN A 192 -1.19 9.99 20.51
N LEU A 193 -1.06 9.26 21.60
CA LEU A 193 -0.61 7.87 21.62
C LEU A 193 -1.54 6.94 20.84
N LYS A 194 -2.83 7.20 20.83
CA LYS A 194 -3.79 6.39 20.08
C LYS A 194 -3.51 6.41 18.59
N GLN A 195 -3.19 7.60 18.04
CA GLN A 195 -2.79 7.72 16.64
C GLN A 195 -1.47 6.99 16.36
N LEU A 196 -0.46 7.13 17.25
CA LEU A 196 0.81 6.42 17.14
C LEU A 196 0.60 4.91 17.08
N PHE A 197 -0.10 4.35 18.06
CA PHE A 197 -0.33 2.91 18.13
C PHE A 197 -1.25 2.39 17.02
N ASN A 198 -2.20 3.19 16.56
CA ASN A 198 -3.00 2.82 15.41
C ASN A 198 -2.12 2.62 14.17
N VAL A 199 -1.15 3.51 13.94
CA VAL A 199 -0.18 3.35 12.84
C VAL A 199 0.74 2.16 13.10
N PHE A 200 1.28 2.01 14.30
CA PHE A 200 2.16 0.88 14.64
C PHE A 200 1.48 -0.47 14.43
N ASN A 201 0.22 -0.62 14.86
CA ASN A 201 -0.56 -1.85 14.68
C ASN A 201 -0.75 -2.24 13.19
N GLY A 202 -0.72 -1.27 12.29
CA GLY A 202 -0.86 -1.52 10.86
C GLY A 202 0.47 -1.62 10.09
N THR A 203 1.60 -1.25 10.72
CA THR A 203 2.85 -1.04 9.97
C THR A 203 4.06 -1.75 10.55
N VAL A 204 4.10 -2.05 11.84
CA VAL A 204 5.28 -2.66 12.47
C VAL A 204 4.87 -3.72 13.49
N ASN A 205 5.72 -4.73 13.64
CA ASN A 205 5.63 -5.64 14.78
C ASN A 205 6.37 -5.02 15.96
N TYR A 206 5.71 -4.84 17.08
CA TYR A 206 6.32 -4.24 18.27
C TYR A 206 5.82 -4.88 19.56
N LEU A 207 6.60 -4.70 20.61
CA LEU A 207 6.24 -5.08 21.99
C LEU A 207 6.54 -3.91 22.92
N ILE A 208 5.56 -3.54 23.76
CA ILE A 208 5.79 -2.57 24.83
C ILE A 208 6.35 -3.34 26.03
N LEU A 209 7.56 -2.95 26.48
CA LEU A 209 8.27 -3.70 27.51
C LEU A 209 7.80 -3.38 28.92
N ARG A 210 7.34 -2.14 29.18
CA ARG A 210 6.86 -1.68 30.48
C ARG A 210 5.96 -0.46 30.36
N ASN A 211 5.31 -0.09 31.47
CA ASN A 211 4.49 1.11 31.60
C ASN A 211 3.31 1.16 30.59
N PHE A 212 2.73 0.01 30.26
CA PHE A 212 1.67 -0.12 29.27
C PHE A 212 0.25 -0.04 29.89
N GLU A 213 0.16 0.01 31.22
CA GLU A 213 -1.12 0.07 31.92
C GLU A 213 -1.87 1.35 31.58
N GLY A 214 -3.06 1.20 31.06
CA GLY A 214 -3.92 2.31 30.64
C GLY A 214 -3.65 2.86 29.23
N MET A 215 -2.64 2.38 28.54
CA MET A 215 -2.41 2.78 27.14
C MET A 215 -3.48 2.24 26.19
N PRO A 216 -3.80 2.95 25.13
CA PRO A 216 -3.29 4.27 24.72
C PRO A 216 -4.02 5.47 25.32
N ASP A 217 -5.03 5.24 26.18
CA ASP A 217 -5.92 6.29 26.68
C ASP A 217 -5.31 7.09 27.85
N LYS A 218 -4.47 6.43 28.66
CA LYS A 218 -3.71 7.05 29.74
C LYS A 218 -2.23 6.74 29.61
N PHE A 219 -1.40 7.76 29.80
CA PHE A 219 0.05 7.63 29.88
C PHE A 219 0.56 8.58 30.96
N GLU A 220 1.01 8.00 32.06
CA GLU A 220 1.45 8.75 33.26
C GLU A 220 2.98 8.77 33.40
N TYR A 221 3.69 8.21 32.44
CA TYR A 221 5.15 8.02 32.43
C TYR A 221 5.84 8.96 31.43
N ASN A 222 7.14 9.11 31.56
CA ASN A 222 7.93 10.02 30.72
C ASN A 222 8.46 9.35 29.44
N ASP A 223 8.46 8.01 29.38
CA ASP A 223 9.05 7.23 28.29
C ASP A 223 8.26 5.95 28.02
N ILE A 224 8.35 5.49 26.80
CA ILE A 224 7.80 4.21 26.34
C ILE A 224 8.95 3.37 25.82
N ASP A 225 9.20 2.23 26.44
CA ASP A 225 10.18 1.27 25.94
C ASP A 225 9.53 0.31 24.94
N LEU A 226 10.03 0.34 23.73
CA LEU A 226 9.56 -0.48 22.62
C LEU A 226 10.66 -1.41 22.13
N LEU A 227 10.28 -2.66 21.82
CA LEU A 227 11.05 -3.59 21.00
C LEU A 227 10.39 -3.70 19.64
N THR A 228 11.15 -3.50 18.54
CA THR A 228 10.67 -3.60 17.16
C THR A 228 11.55 -4.56 16.35
#